data_e2b89726e915d80809e4bf5ea8d30b62
#
_entry.id   e2b89726e915d80809e4bf5ea8d30b62
#
_cell.length_a   1.000
_cell.length_b   1.000
_cell.length_c   1.000
_cell.angle_alpha   90.00
_cell.angle_beta   90.00
_cell.angle_gamma   90.00
#
_symmetry.space_group_name_H-M   'P 1'
#
loop_
_entity.id
_entity.type
_entity.pdbx_description
1 polymer ?
#
loop_
_entity_poly.entity_id
_entity_poly.type
_entity_poly.pdbx_seq_one_letter_code
_entity_poly.pdbx_strand_id
1 'polypeptide(L)'
;MQQKRLGVAAVLGASVMWAMEPVVAKLSFATADFVQTSTIRALVVLLLAMAYLLLTGGRKDWRVQRREIAPLLYLALAGTLFADLLYFFALQSIPVVNAVLIGHLQPLFIVLMGWMWLRGDQLAGLDYLGMACMMLSALLVTARHPDRLLSLELGTWGDVLVLLATLAWASAAVVMRRFLRGLHAGTITLYRFAAASLALAAYSLLTSGLEVASVYQVAVGAVVGLGTILYYEGMKRMKAAQVGALELASPFFAALLGFAVLGETVTGMQMAGLTLLVAGVWLLARRE
;
A
#
# COMPACT_ATOMS: atom_id res chain seq x y z
N MET A 1 23.43 -8.88 -3.23
CA MET A 1 22.65 -9.49 -2.12
C MET A 1 22.12 -8.46 -1.14
N GLN A 2 22.95 -7.59 -0.60
CA GLN A 2 22.56 -6.61 0.44
C GLN A 2 21.41 -5.70 -0.02
N GLN A 3 21.43 -5.17 -1.23
CA GLN A 3 20.36 -4.28 -1.74
C GLN A 3 19.00 -4.96 -1.81
N LYS A 4 18.93 -6.22 -2.27
CA LYS A 4 17.67 -6.97 -2.32
C LYS A 4 17.12 -7.25 -0.91
N ARG A 5 17.98 -7.62 0.04
CA ARG A 5 17.58 -7.81 1.45
C ARG A 5 17.05 -6.53 2.10
N LEU A 6 17.69 -5.39 1.83
CA LEU A 6 17.18 -4.08 2.25
C LEU A 6 15.83 -3.77 1.62
N GLY A 7 15.65 -4.14 0.33
CA GLY A 7 14.37 -4.02 -0.35
C GLY A 7 13.28 -4.85 0.32
N VAL A 8 13.56 -6.13 0.62
CA VAL A 8 12.61 -7.02 1.33
C VAL A 8 12.24 -6.45 2.71
N ALA A 9 13.25 -6.03 3.51
CA ALA A 9 12.99 -5.45 4.82
C ALA A 9 12.14 -4.17 4.73
N ALA A 10 12.40 -3.32 3.74
CA ALA A 10 11.62 -2.11 3.53
C ALA A 10 10.15 -2.43 3.17
N VAL A 11 9.90 -3.40 2.27
CA VAL A 11 8.54 -3.79 1.90
C VAL A 11 7.81 -4.46 3.06
N LEU A 12 8.46 -5.32 3.84
CA LEU A 12 7.85 -5.89 5.04
C LEU A 12 7.52 -4.81 6.08
N GLY A 13 8.38 -3.79 6.24
CA GLY A 13 8.06 -2.62 7.05
C GLY A 13 6.85 -1.84 6.53
N ALA A 14 6.72 -1.67 5.22
CA ALA A 14 5.53 -1.10 4.61
C ALA A 14 4.28 -1.94 4.87
N SER A 15 4.40 -3.27 4.82
CA SER A 15 3.29 -4.21 5.09
C SER A 15 2.79 -4.09 6.54
N VAL A 16 3.67 -3.83 7.52
CA VAL A 16 3.27 -3.54 8.90
C VAL A 16 2.44 -2.25 8.95
N MET A 17 2.88 -1.20 8.28
CA MET A 17 2.15 0.07 8.24
C MET A 17 0.76 -0.13 7.61
N TRP A 18 0.67 -0.79 6.46
CA TRP A 18 -0.60 -1.04 5.80
C TRP A 18 -1.52 -2.05 6.50
N ALA A 19 -0.98 -2.90 7.38
CA ALA A 19 -1.81 -3.71 8.27
C ALA A 19 -2.62 -2.83 9.26
N MET A 20 -2.08 -1.69 9.65
CA MET A 20 -2.71 -0.75 10.57
C MET A 20 -3.66 0.23 9.88
N GLU A 21 -3.39 0.58 8.62
CA GLU A 21 -4.08 1.67 7.90
C GLU A 21 -5.61 1.57 7.93
N PRO A 22 -6.26 0.45 7.51
CA PRO A 22 -7.72 0.39 7.42
C PRO A 22 -8.40 0.48 8.80
N VAL A 23 -7.74 -0.02 9.85
CA VAL A 23 -8.27 0.06 11.22
C VAL A 23 -8.21 1.48 11.73
N VAL A 24 -7.05 2.14 11.59
CA VAL A 24 -6.88 3.54 12.04
C VAL A 24 -7.75 4.49 11.21
N ALA A 25 -7.93 4.22 9.91
CA ALA A 25 -8.85 4.98 9.06
C ALA A 25 -10.31 4.86 9.56
N LYS A 26 -10.78 3.66 9.87
CA LYS A 26 -12.14 3.48 10.43
C LYS A 26 -12.32 4.19 11.76
N LEU A 27 -11.31 4.22 12.62
CA LEU A 27 -11.36 4.97 13.88
C LEU A 27 -11.47 6.48 13.63
N SER A 28 -10.87 7.01 12.58
CA SER A 28 -10.99 8.43 12.21
C SER A 28 -12.39 8.79 11.72
N PHE A 29 -13.11 7.86 11.10
CA PHE A 29 -14.47 8.08 10.57
C PHE A 29 -15.53 8.24 11.67
N ALA A 30 -15.20 8.00 12.93
CA ALA A 30 -16.08 8.31 14.06
C ALA A 30 -16.27 9.82 14.27
N THR A 31 -15.34 10.65 13.82
CA THR A 31 -15.31 12.11 14.06
C THR A 31 -15.13 12.94 12.78
N ALA A 32 -14.78 12.31 11.66
CA ALA A 32 -14.51 12.97 10.39
C ALA A 32 -15.00 12.12 9.22
N ASP A 33 -15.35 12.75 8.12
CA ASP A 33 -15.64 12.04 6.89
C ASP A 33 -14.33 11.55 6.20
N PHE A 34 -14.50 10.76 5.12
CA PHE A 34 -13.37 10.20 4.39
C PHE A 34 -12.54 11.27 3.65
N VAL A 35 -13.15 12.41 3.26
CA VAL A 35 -12.44 13.50 2.57
C VAL A 35 -11.58 14.27 3.54
N GLN A 36 -12.12 14.65 4.71
CA GLN A 36 -11.36 15.28 5.78
C GLN A 36 -10.19 14.39 6.21
N THR A 37 -10.46 13.10 6.45
CA THR A 37 -9.42 12.13 6.80
C THR A 37 -8.36 12.03 5.72
N SER A 38 -8.74 11.97 4.44
CA SER A 38 -7.79 11.92 3.32
C SER A 38 -6.98 13.19 3.18
N THR A 39 -7.58 14.35 3.48
CA THR A 39 -6.89 15.65 3.43
C THR A 39 -5.81 15.75 4.51
N ILE A 40 -6.17 15.48 5.77
CA ILE A 40 -5.20 15.52 6.89
C ILE A 40 -4.12 14.45 6.68
N ARG A 41 -4.48 13.24 6.28
CA ARG A 41 -3.54 12.18 5.90
C ARG A 41 -2.53 12.66 4.86
N ALA A 42 -3.00 13.27 3.76
CA ALA A 42 -2.13 13.71 2.68
C ALA A 42 -1.15 14.80 3.14
N LEU A 43 -1.60 15.74 3.97
CA LEU A 43 -0.75 16.77 4.57
C LEU A 43 0.31 16.19 5.49
N VAL A 44 -0.05 15.23 6.34
CA VAL A 44 0.91 14.55 7.23
C VAL A 44 1.94 13.76 6.43
N VAL A 45 1.51 13.03 5.38
CA VAL A 45 2.45 12.32 4.48
C VAL A 45 3.39 13.30 3.80
N LEU A 46 2.90 14.46 3.35
CA LEU A 46 3.73 15.51 2.74
C LEU A 46 4.82 15.99 3.71
N LEU A 47 4.46 16.26 4.97
CA LEU A 47 5.40 16.69 6.01
C LEU A 47 6.44 15.60 6.32
N LEU A 48 6.02 14.35 6.42
CA LEU A 48 6.93 13.21 6.63
C LEU A 48 7.88 13.01 5.45
N ALA A 49 7.38 13.11 4.22
CA ALA A 49 8.20 13.02 3.02
C ALA A 49 9.24 14.13 2.96
N MET A 50 8.85 15.35 3.33
CA MET A 50 9.76 16.50 3.42
C MET A 50 10.82 16.27 4.50
N ALA A 51 10.43 15.83 5.70
CA ALA A 51 11.36 15.52 6.78
C ALA A 51 12.35 14.41 6.37
N TYR A 52 11.83 13.32 5.77
CA TYR A 52 12.67 12.23 5.28
C TYR A 52 13.67 12.70 4.20
N LEU A 53 13.23 13.54 3.25
CA LEU A 53 14.09 14.09 2.22
C LEU A 53 15.15 15.05 2.78
N LEU A 54 14.81 15.86 3.80
CA LEU A 54 15.76 16.72 4.50
C LEU A 54 16.86 15.93 5.22
N LEU A 55 16.47 14.80 5.84
CA LEU A 55 17.39 13.99 6.66
C LEU A 55 18.28 13.06 5.82
N THR A 56 17.78 12.58 4.67
CA THR A 56 18.44 11.50 3.90
C THR A 56 18.78 11.89 2.46
N GLY A 57 18.16 12.95 1.94
CA GLY A 57 18.34 13.42 0.56
C GLY A 57 19.46 14.46 0.44
N GLY A 58 20.01 14.56 -0.77
CA GLY A 58 20.93 15.64 -1.15
C GLY A 58 20.22 16.74 -1.94
N ARG A 59 20.93 17.86 -2.18
CA ARG A 59 20.37 18.99 -2.97
C ARG A 59 19.81 18.59 -4.33
N LYS A 60 20.39 17.59 -4.99
CA LYS A 60 19.92 17.06 -6.28
C LYS A 60 18.58 16.33 -6.18
N ASP A 61 18.28 15.74 -5.03
CA ASP A 61 17.07 14.93 -4.84
C ASP A 61 15.80 15.79 -4.72
N TRP A 62 15.92 17.10 -4.52
CA TRP A 62 14.82 18.07 -4.54
C TRP A 62 14.37 18.44 -5.96
N ARG A 63 15.16 18.10 -6.98
CA ARG A 63 14.89 18.49 -8.36
C ARG A 63 14.36 17.29 -9.14
N VAL A 64 13.31 17.52 -9.91
CA VAL A 64 12.73 16.54 -10.84
C VAL A 64 12.94 17.04 -12.28
N GLN A 65 13.18 16.11 -13.19
CA GLN A 65 13.32 16.42 -14.61
C GLN A 65 11.93 16.54 -15.26
N ARG A 66 11.81 17.28 -16.36
CA ARG A 66 10.53 17.44 -17.09
C ARG A 66 9.87 16.11 -17.43
N ARG A 67 10.65 15.09 -17.76
CA ARG A 67 10.15 13.73 -18.08
C ARG A 67 9.56 12.97 -16.87
N GLU A 68 9.88 13.39 -15.66
CA GLU A 68 9.42 12.77 -14.41
C GLU A 68 8.13 13.40 -13.89
N ILE A 69 7.77 14.61 -14.36
CA ILE A 69 6.60 15.36 -13.90
C ILE A 69 5.31 14.59 -14.21
N ALA A 70 5.12 14.15 -15.46
CA ALA A 70 3.91 13.42 -15.84
C ALA A 70 3.72 12.12 -15.07
N PRO A 71 4.73 11.24 -14.90
CA PRO A 71 4.64 10.09 -13.99
C PRO A 71 4.31 10.46 -12.54
N LEU A 72 4.92 11.52 -11.97
CA LEU A 72 4.63 11.95 -10.60
C LEU A 72 3.19 12.46 -10.46
N LEU A 73 2.69 13.24 -11.41
CA LEU A 73 1.28 13.66 -11.45
C LEU A 73 0.34 12.45 -11.61
N TYR A 74 0.72 11.47 -12.42
CA TYR A 74 -0.04 10.22 -12.54
C TYR A 74 -0.16 9.49 -11.19
N LEU A 75 0.94 9.40 -10.42
CA LEU A 75 0.89 8.81 -9.08
C LEU A 75 -0.03 9.60 -8.14
N ALA A 76 -0.03 10.93 -8.23
CA ALA A 76 -0.93 11.76 -7.42
C ALA A 76 -2.40 11.56 -7.81
N LEU A 77 -2.69 11.59 -9.11
CA LEU A 77 -4.06 11.49 -9.63
C LEU A 77 -4.62 10.07 -9.50
N ALA A 78 -3.92 9.06 -10.04
CA ALA A 78 -4.39 7.69 -10.05
C ALA A 78 -4.22 7.00 -8.69
N GLY A 79 -3.05 7.17 -8.05
CA GLY A 79 -2.71 6.46 -6.82
C GLY A 79 -3.26 7.11 -5.55
N THR A 80 -3.40 8.45 -5.49
CA THR A 80 -3.86 9.11 -4.28
C THR A 80 -5.27 9.70 -4.44
N LEU A 81 -5.52 10.53 -5.44
CA LEU A 81 -6.85 11.14 -5.56
C LEU A 81 -7.91 10.14 -6.03
N PHE A 82 -7.59 9.25 -6.96
CA PHE A 82 -8.55 8.27 -7.43
C PHE A 82 -8.57 7.02 -6.53
N ALA A 83 -7.48 6.28 -6.44
CA ALA A 83 -7.47 4.99 -5.75
C ALA A 83 -7.71 5.11 -4.23
N ASP A 84 -6.97 5.98 -3.53
CA ASP A 84 -7.12 6.10 -2.08
C ASP A 84 -8.49 6.66 -1.69
N LEU A 85 -9.06 7.63 -2.46
CA LEU A 85 -10.40 8.14 -2.18
C LEU A 85 -11.48 7.09 -2.42
N LEU A 86 -11.40 6.32 -3.52
CA LEU A 86 -12.32 5.21 -3.75
C LEU A 86 -12.25 4.17 -2.64
N TYR A 87 -11.04 3.81 -2.22
CA TYR A 87 -10.82 2.86 -1.13
C TYR A 87 -11.41 3.35 0.19
N PHE A 88 -11.13 4.60 0.58
CA PHE A 88 -11.64 5.17 1.82
C PHE A 88 -13.16 5.37 1.79
N PHE A 89 -13.70 5.76 0.64
CA PHE A 89 -15.15 5.84 0.44
C PHE A 89 -15.79 4.46 0.59
N ALA A 90 -15.28 3.44 -0.07
CA ALA A 90 -15.77 2.07 0.04
C ALA A 90 -15.66 1.53 1.48
N LEU A 91 -14.55 1.83 2.16
CA LEU A 91 -14.26 1.36 3.52
C LEU A 91 -15.28 1.86 4.57
N GLN A 92 -16.04 2.92 4.27
CA GLN A 92 -17.14 3.36 5.14
C GLN A 92 -18.30 2.37 5.16
N SER A 93 -18.54 1.65 4.07
CA SER A 93 -19.74 0.81 3.85
C SER A 93 -19.46 -0.69 3.82
N ILE A 94 -18.21 -1.13 3.56
CA ILE A 94 -17.87 -2.55 3.50
C ILE A 94 -17.03 -3.00 4.69
N PRO A 95 -17.03 -4.32 5.01
CA PRO A 95 -16.11 -4.89 5.98
C PRO A 95 -14.65 -4.72 5.57
N VAL A 96 -13.77 -4.44 6.55
CA VAL A 96 -12.32 -4.34 6.30
C VAL A 96 -11.78 -5.60 5.63
N VAL A 97 -12.29 -6.78 6.00
CA VAL A 97 -11.85 -8.07 5.43
C VAL A 97 -12.06 -8.12 3.92
N ASN A 98 -13.19 -7.63 3.42
CA ASN A 98 -13.47 -7.59 1.97
C ASN A 98 -12.49 -6.66 1.24
N ALA A 99 -12.32 -5.45 1.77
CA ALA A 99 -11.38 -4.47 1.21
C ALA A 99 -9.95 -5.03 1.15
N VAL A 100 -9.51 -5.68 2.21
CA VAL A 100 -8.18 -6.31 2.29
C VAL A 100 -8.04 -7.46 1.29
N LEU A 101 -9.04 -8.37 1.19
CA LEU A 101 -8.99 -9.50 0.24
C LEU A 101 -8.94 -9.04 -1.22
N ILE A 102 -9.75 -8.04 -1.58
CA ILE A 102 -9.75 -7.49 -2.93
C ILE A 102 -8.43 -6.75 -3.22
N GLY A 103 -7.91 -5.99 -2.25
CA GLY A 103 -6.60 -5.33 -2.34
C GLY A 103 -5.46 -6.30 -2.60
N HIS A 104 -5.54 -7.54 -2.07
CA HIS A 104 -4.56 -8.60 -2.30
C HIS A 104 -4.50 -9.11 -3.75
N LEU A 105 -5.40 -8.70 -4.63
CA LEU A 105 -5.30 -8.95 -6.07
C LEU A 105 -4.30 -8.04 -6.77
N GLN A 106 -3.80 -6.99 -6.11
CA GLN A 106 -2.84 -6.02 -6.67
C GLN A 106 -1.62 -6.67 -7.34
N PRO A 107 -0.93 -7.69 -6.77
CA PRO A 107 0.21 -8.32 -7.42
C PRO A 107 -0.13 -8.96 -8.76
N LEU A 108 -1.33 -9.55 -8.91
CA LEU A 108 -1.79 -10.10 -10.19
C LEU A 108 -1.87 -9.00 -11.26
N PHE A 109 -2.45 -7.87 -10.93
CA PHE A 109 -2.55 -6.73 -11.85
C PHE A 109 -1.17 -6.14 -12.18
N ILE A 110 -0.24 -6.08 -11.20
CA ILE A 110 1.15 -5.67 -11.43
C ILE A 110 1.84 -6.62 -12.42
N VAL A 111 1.64 -7.94 -12.28
CA VAL A 111 2.21 -8.93 -13.22
C VAL A 111 1.64 -8.74 -14.62
N LEU A 112 0.32 -8.64 -14.75
CA LEU A 112 -0.35 -8.47 -16.04
C LEU A 112 0.09 -7.18 -16.74
N MET A 113 0.11 -6.06 -16.03
CA MET A 113 0.55 -4.77 -16.58
C MET A 113 2.08 -4.77 -16.81
N GLY A 114 2.85 -5.37 -15.89
CA GLY A 114 4.31 -5.47 -15.97
C GLY A 114 4.78 -6.25 -17.17
N TRP A 115 4.10 -7.32 -17.53
CA TRP A 115 4.39 -8.10 -18.74
C TRP A 115 4.35 -7.23 -20.01
N MET A 116 3.40 -6.29 -20.08
CA MET A 116 3.29 -5.37 -21.21
C MET A 116 4.31 -4.21 -21.16
N TRP A 117 4.61 -3.70 -19.96
CA TRP A 117 5.28 -2.40 -19.81
C TRP A 117 6.65 -2.43 -19.12
N LEU A 118 7.00 -3.52 -18.40
CA LEU A 118 8.25 -3.66 -17.65
C LEU A 118 9.17 -4.73 -18.26
N ARG A 119 9.65 -4.49 -19.49
CA ARG A 119 10.51 -5.45 -20.22
C ARG A 119 11.79 -5.89 -19.46
N GLY A 120 12.25 -5.11 -18.48
CA GLY A 120 13.42 -5.40 -17.67
C GLY A 120 13.14 -6.08 -16.33
N ASP A 121 11.87 -6.29 -15.96
CA ASP A 121 11.46 -6.92 -14.71
C ASP A 121 10.90 -8.34 -14.95
N GLN A 122 11.53 -9.11 -15.85
CA GLN A 122 11.11 -10.50 -16.10
C GLN A 122 11.20 -11.33 -14.83
N LEU A 123 10.13 -12.10 -14.57
CA LEU A 123 10.02 -12.96 -13.41
C LEU A 123 10.60 -14.34 -13.72
N ALA A 124 11.34 -14.90 -12.77
CA ALA A 124 11.78 -16.29 -12.83
C ALA A 124 10.68 -17.23 -12.32
N GLY A 125 10.78 -18.52 -12.61
CA GLY A 125 9.80 -19.51 -12.13
C GLY A 125 9.64 -19.51 -10.60
N LEU A 126 10.72 -19.27 -9.85
CA LEU A 126 10.68 -19.15 -8.39
C LEU A 126 9.93 -17.89 -7.90
N ASP A 127 9.93 -16.79 -8.68
CA ASP A 127 9.14 -15.61 -8.33
C ASP A 127 7.64 -15.93 -8.39
N TYR A 128 7.19 -16.64 -9.43
CA TYR A 128 5.78 -17.06 -9.55
C TYR A 128 5.37 -17.98 -8.41
N LEU A 129 6.24 -18.94 -8.03
CA LEU A 129 5.96 -19.82 -6.89
C LEU A 129 5.90 -19.03 -5.57
N GLY A 130 6.84 -18.11 -5.36
CA GLY A 130 6.85 -17.22 -4.20
C GLY A 130 5.58 -16.37 -4.10
N MET A 131 5.16 -15.78 -5.23
CA MET A 131 3.91 -15.00 -5.31
C MET A 131 2.68 -15.87 -5.01
N ALA A 132 2.61 -17.09 -5.55
CA ALA A 132 1.51 -18.01 -5.26
C ALA A 132 1.45 -18.38 -3.77
N CYS A 133 2.60 -18.65 -3.14
CA CYS A 133 2.69 -18.88 -1.70
C CYS A 133 2.19 -17.65 -0.90
N MET A 134 2.59 -16.44 -1.28
CA MET A 134 2.16 -15.20 -0.61
C MET A 134 0.66 -14.96 -0.77
N MET A 135 0.10 -15.16 -1.96
CA MET A 135 -1.34 -15.00 -2.20
C MET A 135 -2.17 -15.99 -1.40
N LEU A 136 -1.76 -17.27 -1.38
CA LEU A 136 -2.44 -18.30 -0.59
C LEU A 136 -2.29 -18.01 0.91
N SER A 137 -1.12 -17.59 1.36
CA SER A 137 -0.89 -17.14 2.74
C SER A 137 -1.86 -16.02 3.13
N ALA A 138 -1.94 -14.96 2.31
CA ALA A 138 -2.82 -13.83 2.58
C ALA A 138 -4.29 -14.25 2.69
N LEU A 139 -4.73 -15.15 1.81
CA LEU A 139 -6.09 -15.71 1.85
C LEU A 139 -6.35 -16.47 3.16
N LEU A 140 -5.45 -17.41 3.53
CA LEU A 140 -5.60 -18.24 4.73
C LEU A 140 -5.58 -17.39 6.02
N VAL A 141 -4.67 -16.41 6.10
CA VAL A 141 -4.54 -15.55 7.29
C VAL A 141 -5.76 -14.63 7.43
N THR A 142 -6.25 -14.07 6.33
CA THR A 142 -7.39 -13.14 6.34
C THR A 142 -8.71 -13.84 6.64
N ALA A 143 -8.93 -15.03 6.07
CA ALA A 143 -10.17 -15.79 6.26
C ALA A 143 -10.30 -16.40 7.66
N ARG A 144 -9.20 -16.78 8.31
CA ARG A 144 -9.11 -17.36 9.66
C ARG A 144 -9.80 -18.72 9.84
N HIS A 145 -10.98 -18.93 9.24
CA HIS A 145 -11.80 -20.14 9.30
C HIS A 145 -12.39 -20.48 7.94
N PRO A 146 -12.55 -21.78 7.58
CA PRO A 146 -13.14 -22.17 6.30
C PRO A 146 -14.54 -21.62 6.08
N ASP A 147 -15.37 -21.58 7.14
CA ASP A 147 -16.75 -21.08 7.07
C ASP A 147 -16.81 -19.62 6.63
N ARG A 148 -15.80 -18.82 6.98
CA ARG A 148 -15.71 -17.42 6.54
C ARG A 148 -15.37 -17.28 5.07
N LEU A 149 -14.65 -18.21 4.47
CA LEU A 149 -14.42 -18.24 3.02
C LEU A 149 -15.72 -18.50 2.25
N LEU A 150 -16.60 -19.35 2.82
CA LEU A 150 -17.89 -19.70 2.21
C LEU A 150 -18.96 -18.62 2.44
N SER A 151 -18.81 -17.83 3.50
CA SER A 151 -19.76 -16.76 3.89
C SER A 151 -19.32 -15.36 3.45
N LEU A 152 -18.29 -15.23 2.59
CA LEU A 152 -17.87 -13.94 2.06
C LEU A 152 -18.97 -13.37 1.14
N GLU A 153 -19.65 -12.34 1.60
CA GLU A 153 -20.59 -11.57 0.80
C GLU A 153 -19.80 -10.59 -0.07
N LEU A 154 -19.28 -11.09 -1.20
CA LEU A 154 -18.62 -10.30 -2.23
C LEU A 154 -19.62 -9.91 -3.33
N GLY A 155 -19.35 -8.81 -4.01
CA GLY A 155 -20.16 -8.35 -5.15
C GLY A 155 -21.01 -7.12 -4.87
N THR A 156 -20.74 -6.45 -3.76
CA THR A 156 -21.34 -5.14 -3.44
C THR A 156 -20.71 -4.04 -4.31
N TRP A 157 -21.38 -2.89 -4.42
CA TRP A 157 -20.81 -1.71 -5.09
C TRP A 157 -19.49 -1.28 -4.45
N GLY A 158 -19.38 -1.37 -3.12
CA GLY A 158 -18.13 -1.06 -2.40
C GLY A 158 -16.97 -1.98 -2.80
N ASP A 159 -17.22 -3.26 -3.03
CA ASP A 159 -16.20 -4.21 -3.50
C ASP A 159 -15.69 -3.84 -4.90
N VAL A 160 -16.60 -3.38 -5.80
CA VAL A 160 -16.20 -2.87 -7.13
C VAL A 160 -15.31 -1.63 -7.01
N LEU A 161 -15.62 -0.71 -6.10
CA LEU A 161 -14.80 0.48 -5.88
C LEU A 161 -13.38 0.11 -5.38
N VAL A 162 -13.28 -0.86 -4.46
CA VAL A 162 -11.96 -1.36 -4.00
C VAL A 162 -11.21 -2.04 -5.13
N LEU A 163 -11.89 -2.80 -6.00
CA LEU A 163 -11.25 -3.42 -7.17
C LEU A 163 -10.68 -2.37 -8.13
N LEU A 164 -11.43 -1.30 -8.40
CA LEU A 164 -10.96 -0.17 -9.21
C LEU A 164 -9.77 0.56 -8.55
N ALA A 165 -9.81 0.76 -7.24
CA ALA A 165 -8.69 1.30 -6.48
C ALA A 165 -7.45 0.41 -6.59
N THR A 166 -7.62 -0.91 -6.47
CA THR A 166 -6.54 -1.90 -6.58
C THR A 166 -5.89 -1.90 -7.96
N LEU A 167 -6.69 -1.80 -9.03
CA LEU A 167 -6.20 -1.64 -10.40
C LEU A 167 -5.39 -0.33 -10.56
N ALA A 168 -5.88 0.76 -10.00
CA ALA A 168 -5.20 2.05 -10.06
C ALA A 168 -3.88 2.04 -9.27
N TRP A 169 -3.82 1.44 -8.08
CA TRP A 169 -2.57 1.25 -7.34
C TRP A 169 -1.57 0.37 -8.10
N ALA A 170 -2.03 -0.74 -8.70
CA ALA A 170 -1.17 -1.59 -9.51
C ALA A 170 -0.56 -0.82 -10.70
N SER A 171 -1.36 -0.01 -11.39
CA SER A 171 -0.87 0.84 -12.47
C SER A 171 0.12 1.90 -12.00
N ALA A 172 -0.13 2.52 -10.85
CA ALA A 172 0.79 3.47 -10.22
C ALA A 172 2.13 2.80 -9.85
N ALA A 173 2.10 1.56 -9.32
CA ALA A 173 3.30 0.77 -9.04
C ALA A 173 4.15 0.52 -10.30
N VAL A 174 3.49 0.15 -11.40
CA VAL A 174 4.15 -0.07 -12.70
C VAL A 174 4.76 1.22 -13.25
N VAL A 175 4.02 2.34 -13.20
CA VAL A 175 4.52 3.67 -13.63
C VAL A 175 5.70 4.11 -12.77
N MET A 176 5.60 3.98 -11.45
CA MET A 176 6.70 4.26 -10.53
C MET A 176 7.94 3.44 -10.91
N ARG A 177 7.81 2.15 -11.06
CA ARG A 177 8.92 1.24 -11.38
C ARG A 177 9.56 1.57 -12.71
N ARG A 178 8.76 1.90 -13.72
CA ARG A 178 9.24 2.18 -15.08
C ARG A 178 9.96 3.53 -15.18
N PHE A 179 9.42 4.57 -14.58
CA PHE A 179 9.84 5.95 -14.85
C PHE A 179 10.54 6.64 -13.67
N LEU A 180 10.27 6.21 -12.42
CA LEU A 180 10.66 6.96 -11.23
C LEU A 180 11.61 6.20 -10.29
N ARG A 181 11.97 4.93 -10.60
CA ARG A 181 12.82 4.11 -9.72
C ARG A 181 14.19 4.72 -9.40
N GLY A 182 14.66 5.64 -10.24
CA GLY A 182 15.93 6.35 -10.05
C GLY A 182 15.85 7.53 -9.08
N LEU A 183 14.64 7.99 -8.75
CA LEU A 183 14.44 9.10 -7.83
C LEU A 183 14.56 8.66 -6.37
N HIS A 184 14.86 9.60 -5.50
CA HIS A 184 14.80 9.39 -4.05
C HIS A 184 13.35 9.12 -3.61
N ALA A 185 13.13 8.15 -2.70
CA ALA A 185 11.77 7.78 -2.27
C ALA A 185 11.02 8.97 -1.65
N GLY A 186 11.71 9.80 -0.87
CA GLY A 186 11.16 11.05 -0.33
C GLY A 186 10.70 12.00 -1.41
N THR A 187 11.45 12.13 -2.52
CA THR A 187 11.07 12.97 -3.66
C THR A 187 9.78 12.49 -4.32
N ILE A 188 9.69 11.18 -4.58
CA ILE A 188 8.48 10.60 -5.19
C ILE A 188 7.27 10.85 -4.27
N THR A 189 7.41 10.54 -2.97
CA THR A 189 6.35 10.74 -1.98
C THR A 189 5.99 12.22 -1.85
N LEU A 190 6.99 13.13 -1.77
CA LEU A 190 6.78 14.55 -1.65
C LEU A 190 5.94 15.11 -2.80
N TYR A 191 6.35 14.87 -4.06
CA TYR A 191 5.65 15.41 -5.23
C TYR A 191 4.27 14.77 -5.43
N ARG A 192 4.15 13.45 -5.21
CA ARG A 192 2.86 12.75 -5.24
C ARG A 192 1.87 13.36 -4.26
N PHE A 193 2.28 13.53 -3.01
CA PHE A 193 1.39 14.02 -1.96
C PHE A 193 1.27 15.55 -1.94
N ALA A 194 2.23 16.32 -2.47
CA ALA A 194 2.08 17.75 -2.64
C ALA A 194 0.92 18.09 -3.60
N ALA A 195 0.87 17.43 -4.76
CA ALA A 195 -0.22 17.61 -5.72
C ALA A 195 -1.57 17.16 -5.15
N ALA A 196 -1.61 16.00 -4.47
CA ALA A 196 -2.82 15.49 -3.84
C ALA A 196 -3.29 16.38 -2.67
N SER A 197 -2.37 16.81 -1.80
CA SER A 197 -2.68 17.71 -0.68
C SER A 197 -3.23 19.04 -1.14
N LEU A 198 -2.67 19.61 -2.22
CA LEU A 198 -3.17 20.88 -2.78
C LEU A 198 -4.62 20.73 -3.24
N ALA A 199 -4.94 19.65 -3.98
CA ALA A 199 -6.29 19.42 -4.47
C ALA A 199 -7.29 19.15 -3.33
N LEU A 200 -6.93 18.29 -2.37
CA LEU A 200 -7.78 17.93 -1.23
C LEU A 200 -7.96 19.10 -0.27
N ALA A 201 -6.90 19.86 0.04
CA ALA A 201 -7.00 21.03 0.91
C ALA A 201 -7.83 22.14 0.27
N ALA A 202 -7.67 22.39 -1.02
CA ALA A 202 -8.51 23.36 -1.74
C ALA A 202 -9.99 22.95 -1.71
N TYR A 203 -10.29 21.66 -1.94
CA TYR A 203 -11.67 21.16 -1.84
C TYR A 203 -12.22 21.30 -0.41
N SER A 204 -11.45 20.88 0.62
CA SER A 204 -11.88 20.97 2.02
C SER A 204 -12.14 22.42 2.47
N LEU A 205 -11.26 23.35 2.09
CA LEU A 205 -11.46 24.78 2.42
C LEU A 205 -12.71 25.39 1.79
N LEU A 206 -13.11 24.89 0.60
CA LEU A 206 -14.31 25.36 -0.10
C LEU A 206 -15.62 24.71 0.41
N THR A 207 -15.54 23.57 1.09
CA THR A 207 -16.72 22.77 1.50
C THR A 207 -16.91 22.69 3.01
N SER A 208 -16.01 22.04 3.71
CA SER A 208 -16.17 21.67 5.13
C SER A 208 -15.16 22.35 6.07
N GLY A 209 -14.23 23.12 5.52
CA GLY A 209 -13.10 23.66 6.27
C GLY A 209 -11.96 22.64 6.44
N LEU A 210 -10.83 23.13 6.93
CA LEU A 210 -9.65 22.30 7.22
C LEU A 210 -9.49 22.19 8.73
N GLU A 211 -9.91 21.06 9.29
CA GLU A 211 -9.85 20.80 10.73
C GLU A 211 -9.28 19.41 11.01
N VAL A 212 -8.49 19.33 12.08
CA VAL A 212 -8.01 18.05 12.62
C VAL A 212 -9.01 17.60 13.69
N ALA A 213 -9.99 16.80 13.31
CA ALA A 213 -11.05 16.35 14.21
C ALA A 213 -10.59 15.24 15.17
N SER A 214 -9.53 14.50 14.84
CA SER A 214 -9.01 13.46 15.74
C SER A 214 -7.52 13.16 15.49
N VAL A 215 -6.88 12.60 16.53
CA VAL A 215 -5.51 12.08 16.42
C VAL A 215 -5.39 10.94 15.42
N TYR A 216 -6.48 10.21 15.16
CA TYR A 216 -6.48 9.10 14.20
C TYR A 216 -6.26 9.55 12.76
N GLN A 217 -6.71 10.74 12.37
CA GLN A 217 -6.40 11.32 11.05
C GLN A 217 -4.88 11.53 10.87
N VAL A 218 -4.22 12.04 11.91
CA VAL A 218 -2.76 12.20 11.91
C VAL A 218 -2.05 10.84 11.90
N ALA A 219 -2.56 9.90 12.69
CA ALA A 219 -2.03 8.53 12.74
C ALA A 219 -2.13 7.82 11.39
N VAL A 220 -3.26 7.93 10.67
CA VAL A 220 -3.39 7.41 9.28
C VAL A 220 -2.32 8.04 8.39
N GLY A 221 -2.12 9.36 8.48
CA GLY A 221 -1.09 10.04 7.71
C GLY A 221 0.32 9.53 8.03
N ALA A 222 0.65 9.30 9.30
CA ALA A 222 1.93 8.76 9.71
C ALA A 222 2.14 7.33 9.19
N VAL A 223 1.15 6.46 9.34
CA VAL A 223 1.17 5.07 8.85
C VAL A 223 1.36 5.04 7.33
N VAL A 224 0.55 5.80 6.59
CA VAL A 224 0.61 5.84 5.12
C VAL A 224 1.92 6.46 4.64
N GLY A 225 2.40 7.53 5.29
CA GLY A 225 3.64 8.20 4.92
C GLY A 225 4.86 7.30 5.08
N LEU A 226 5.00 6.67 6.24
CA LEU A 226 6.08 5.71 6.49
C LEU A 226 5.97 4.50 5.56
N GLY A 227 4.76 3.93 5.40
CA GLY A 227 4.50 2.81 4.49
C GLY A 227 4.89 3.14 3.05
N THR A 228 4.48 4.31 2.54
CA THR A 228 4.78 4.74 1.17
C THR A 228 6.28 4.95 0.93
N ILE A 229 7.00 5.57 1.87
CA ILE A 229 8.46 5.76 1.78
C ILE A 229 9.15 4.40 1.72
N LEU A 230 8.83 3.50 2.65
CA LEU A 230 9.39 2.15 2.71
C LEU A 230 9.07 1.34 1.46
N TYR A 231 7.85 1.43 0.95
CA TYR A 231 7.43 0.81 -0.30
C TYR A 231 8.27 1.27 -1.49
N TYR A 232 8.48 2.59 -1.65
CA TYR A 232 9.30 3.11 -2.73
C TYR A 232 10.78 2.74 -2.57
N GLU A 233 11.29 2.65 -1.34
CA GLU A 233 12.63 2.11 -1.10
C GLU A 233 12.76 0.63 -1.51
N GLY A 234 11.73 -0.17 -1.30
CA GLY A 234 11.63 -1.54 -1.80
C GLY A 234 11.54 -1.59 -3.33
N MET A 235 10.67 -0.80 -3.91
CA MET A 235 10.41 -0.74 -5.36
C MET A 235 11.65 -0.32 -6.17
N LYS A 236 12.55 0.46 -5.59
CA LYS A 236 13.84 0.81 -6.21
C LYS A 236 14.79 -0.38 -6.31
N ARG A 237 14.69 -1.35 -5.40
CA ARG A 237 15.64 -2.45 -5.20
C ARG A 237 15.17 -3.80 -5.72
N MET A 238 13.86 -3.94 -5.97
CA MET A 238 13.22 -5.20 -6.34
C MET A 238 12.32 -5.03 -7.55
N LYS A 239 11.93 -6.14 -8.19
CA LYS A 239 10.94 -6.13 -9.27
C LYS A 239 9.57 -5.72 -8.73
N ALA A 240 8.77 -4.99 -9.51
CA ALA A 240 7.47 -4.49 -9.06
C ALA A 240 6.54 -5.62 -8.57
N ALA A 241 6.50 -6.73 -9.28
CA ALA A 241 5.68 -7.89 -8.89
C ALA A 241 6.17 -8.56 -7.59
N GLN A 242 7.49 -8.61 -7.35
CA GLN A 242 8.05 -9.12 -6.08
C GLN A 242 7.67 -8.21 -4.90
N VAL A 243 7.69 -6.90 -5.10
CA VAL A 243 7.26 -5.92 -4.09
C VAL A 243 5.78 -6.11 -3.80
N GLY A 244 4.91 -6.12 -4.82
CA GLY A 244 3.47 -6.35 -4.64
C GLY A 244 3.16 -7.67 -3.94
N ALA A 245 3.91 -8.75 -4.25
CA ALA A 245 3.74 -10.03 -3.54
C ALA A 245 4.14 -9.94 -2.06
N LEU A 246 5.22 -9.24 -1.73
CA LEU A 246 5.67 -9.07 -0.33
C LEU A 246 4.69 -8.22 0.50
N GLU A 247 3.94 -7.31 -0.12
CA GLU A 247 2.85 -6.56 0.53
C GLU A 247 1.77 -7.48 1.11
N LEU A 248 1.59 -8.68 0.53
CA LEU A 248 0.67 -9.70 1.03
C LEU A 248 1.06 -10.25 2.42
N ALA A 249 2.16 -9.79 3.01
CA ALA A 249 2.46 -10.00 4.42
C ALA A 249 1.57 -9.14 5.37
N SER A 250 0.88 -8.12 4.87
CA SER A 250 0.05 -7.23 5.70
C SER A 250 -1.00 -7.97 6.54
N PRO A 251 -1.77 -8.96 6.05
CA PRO A 251 -2.72 -9.71 6.87
C PRO A 251 -2.06 -10.48 8.02
N PHE A 252 -0.84 -10.98 7.81
CA PHE A 252 -0.10 -11.63 8.87
C PHE A 252 0.23 -10.64 10.01
N PHE A 253 0.72 -9.45 9.68
CA PHE A 253 0.98 -8.42 10.68
C PHE A 253 -0.31 -7.95 11.37
N ALA A 254 -1.43 -7.86 10.65
CA ALA A 254 -2.73 -7.57 11.23
C ALA A 254 -3.18 -8.67 12.22
N ALA A 255 -2.98 -9.94 11.88
CA ALA A 255 -3.28 -11.07 12.77
C ALA A 255 -2.36 -11.09 14.01
N LEU A 256 -1.06 -10.78 13.83
CA LEU A 256 -0.11 -10.67 14.93
C LEU A 256 -0.47 -9.55 15.91
N LEU A 257 -0.89 -8.40 15.38
CA LEU A 257 -1.38 -7.29 16.20
C LEU A 257 -2.66 -7.65 16.95
N GLY A 258 -3.60 -8.33 16.29
CA GLY A 258 -4.82 -8.85 16.92
C GLY A 258 -4.50 -9.81 18.08
N PHE A 259 -3.57 -10.73 17.88
CA PHE A 259 -3.11 -11.65 18.93
C PHE A 259 -2.44 -10.89 20.10
N ALA A 260 -1.45 -10.04 19.81
CA ALA A 260 -0.64 -9.39 20.83
C ALA A 260 -1.37 -8.29 21.62
N VAL A 261 -2.30 -7.56 20.97
CA VAL A 261 -2.96 -6.38 21.55
C VAL A 261 -4.38 -6.69 22.02
N LEU A 262 -5.12 -7.52 21.26
CA LEU A 262 -6.53 -7.81 21.53
C LEU A 262 -6.75 -9.18 22.21
N GLY A 263 -5.67 -9.97 22.42
CA GLY A 263 -5.77 -11.32 23.01
C GLY A 263 -6.49 -12.33 22.11
N GLU A 264 -6.53 -12.10 20.79
CA GLU A 264 -7.19 -12.99 19.84
C GLU A 264 -6.42 -14.31 19.71
N THR A 265 -7.13 -15.42 19.46
CA THR A 265 -6.49 -16.71 19.24
C THR A 265 -6.00 -16.87 17.81
N VAL A 266 -4.84 -17.48 17.64
CA VAL A 266 -4.33 -17.84 16.31
C VAL A 266 -4.91 -19.19 15.89
N THR A 267 -5.51 -19.24 14.71
CA THR A 267 -6.14 -20.45 14.18
C THR A 267 -5.15 -21.35 13.44
N GLY A 268 -5.47 -22.64 13.28
CA GLY A 268 -4.64 -23.57 12.48
C GLY A 268 -4.48 -23.10 11.02
N MET A 269 -5.51 -22.44 10.46
CA MET A 269 -5.48 -21.87 9.11
C MET A 269 -4.50 -20.70 9.01
N GLN A 270 -4.44 -19.85 10.05
CA GLN A 270 -3.44 -18.76 10.13
C GLN A 270 -2.01 -19.32 10.30
N MET A 271 -1.82 -20.41 11.04
CA MET A 271 -0.52 -21.08 11.16
C MET A 271 -0.05 -21.66 9.82
N ALA A 272 -0.94 -22.30 9.06
CA ALA A 272 -0.63 -22.75 7.70
C ALA A 272 -0.27 -21.57 6.77
N GLY A 273 -1.02 -20.47 6.86
CA GLY A 273 -0.72 -19.23 6.15
C GLY A 273 0.65 -18.66 6.50
N LEU A 274 1.03 -18.64 7.78
CA LEU A 274 2.35 -18.20 8.24
C LEU A 274 3.48 -19.03 7.61
N THR A 275 3.32 -20.36 7.54
CA THR A 275 4.31 -21.24 6.91
C THR A 275 4.50 -20.88 5.43
N LEU A 276 3.39 -20.66 4.70
CA LEU A 276 3.43 -20.21 3.31
C LEU A 276 4.04 -18.81 3.15
N LEU A 277 3.78 -17.88 4.09
CA LEU A 277 4.38 -16.55 4.11
C LEU A 277 5.91 -16.65 4.20
N VAL A 278 6.42 -17.42 5.15
CA VAL A 278 7.87 -17.61 5.32
C VAL A 278 8.49 -18.21 4.06
N ALA A 279 7.86 -19.23 3.47
CA ALA A 279 8.31 -19.85 2.23
C ALA A 279 8.29 -18.85 1.07
N GLY A 280 7.20 -18.07 0.91
CA GLY A 280 7.05 -17.06 -0.14
C GLY A 280 8.07 -15.94 -0.03
N VAL A 281 8.26 -15.37 1.16
CA VAL A 281 9.29 -14.33 1.41
C VAL A 281 10.68 -14.86 1.07
N TRP A 282 11.01 -16.10 1.47
CA TRP A 282 12.30 -16.71 1.20
C TRP A 282 12.54 -16.94 -0.30
N LEU A 283 11.52 -17.42 -1.05
CA LEU A 283 11.59 -17.58 -2.49
C LEU A 283 11.82 -16.24 -3.20
N LEU A 284 11.06 -15.21 -2.83
CA LEU A 284 11.17 -13.86 -3.41
C LEU A 284 12.47 -13.14 -3.02
N ALA A 285 13.06 -13.47 -1.87
CA ALA A 285 14.33 -12.89 -1.41
C ALA A 285 15.57 -13.57 -2.02
N ARG A 286 15.43 -14.76 -2.64
CA ARG A 286 16.54 -15.46 -3.28
C ARG A 286 17.16 -14.68 -4.44
N ARG A 287 18.39 -15.04 -4.76
CA ARG A 287 19.07 -14.59 -5.99
C ARG A 287 18.44 -15.26 -7.21
N GLU A 288 18.34 -14.48 -8.26
CA GLU A 288 18.25 -14.96 -9.65
C GLU A 288 19.63 -15.32 -10.14
#